data_6ebe717293c944615cddbfcd3adf22ed
#
_entry.id   6ebe717293c944615cddbfcd3adf22ed
#
_cell.length_a   1.000
_cell.length_b   1.000
_cell.length_c   1.000
_cell.angle_alpha   90.00
_cell.angle_beta   90.00
_cell.angle_gamma   90.00
#
_symmetry.space_group_name_H-M   'P 1'
#
loop_
_entity.id
_entity.type
_entity.pdbx_description
1 polymer ?
#
loop_
_entity_poly.entity_id
_entity_poly.type
_entity_poly.pdbx_seq_one_letter_code
_entity_poly.pdbx_strand_id
1 'polypeptide(L)'
;MKQLLYAGALLLAPLLTFAGGNYDAPTRYQVDTKSSTVTWEGTKVTGAHNGDIAISNGMITVSDGLISAATVIIDMTTINTLDLDGGAKESLDGHLSSDDFFGVETYPTAQFELLKLNPLRGGENGANFSATGKVTIKGRTDEVTFPVKVDMSDGGASISGEMVLDRSQFDVRFRSKSFFDAKELGDKLIYNDFTIGFKLVAGK
;
A
#
# COMPACT_ATOMS: atom_id res chain seq x y z
N MET A 1 77.73 16.27 36.31
CA MET A 1 76.86 15.36 35.51
C MET A 1 75.48 15.23 36.21
N LYS A 2 74.47 15.94 35.74
CA LYS A 2 73.12 15.92 36.32
C LYS A 2 72.27 15.11 35.40
N GLN A 3 71.79 13.96 35.90
CA GLN A 3 70.81 13.16 35.18
C GLN A 3 69.42 13.73 35.43
N LEU A 4 68.69 14.06 34.35
CA LEU A 4 67.25 14.39 34.36
C LEU A 4 66.42 13.09 34.24
N LEU A 5 65.61 12.80 35.24
CA LEU A 5 64.62 11.77 35.25
C LEU A 5 63.33 12.32 34.59
N TYR A 6 62.96 11.82 33.44
CA TYR A 6 61.63 12.08 32.84
C TYR A 6 60.61 11.12 33.45
N ALA A 7 59.66 11.65 34.21
CA ALA A 7 58.47 10.93 34.64
C ALA A 7 57.42 10.99 33.53
N GLY A 8 57.22 9.88 32.85
CA GLY A 8 56.12 9.73 31.87
C GLY A 8 54.77 9.55 32.57
N ALA A 9 53.90 10.54 32.47
CA ALA A 9 52.52 10.43 32.92
C ALA A 9 51.71 9.61 31.89
N LEU A 10 51.28 8.40 32.27
CA LEU A 10 50.41 7.57 31.51
C LEU A 10 48.97 8.10 31.65
N LEU A 11 48.44 8.80 30.65
CA LEU A 11 47.04 9.23 30.56
C LEU A 11 46.17 8.02 30.25
N LEU A 12 45.49 7.47 31.26
CA LEU A 12 44.40 6.52 31.05
C LEU A 12 43.16 7.27 30.50
N ALA A 13 42.86 7.12 29.20
CA ALA A 13 41.60 7.57 28.63
C ALA A 13 40.47 6.63 29.11
N PRO A 14 39.35 7.16 29.61
CA PRO A 14 38.22 6.30 29.95
C PRO A 14 37.61 5.68 28.68
N LEU A 15 37.55 4.36 28.61
CA LEU A 15 36.77 3.65 27.64
C LEU A 15 35.29 3.98 27.91
N LEU A 16 34.68 4.83 27.08
CA LEU A 16 33.24 4.98 27.00
C LEU A 16 32.66 3.70 26.41
N THR A 17 32.18 2.82 27.28
CA THR A 17 31.33 1.71 26.84
C THR A 17 29.99 2.29 26.42
N PHE A 18 29.76 2.39 25.09
CA PHE A 18 28.41 2.59 24.58
C PHE A 18 27.61 1.36 24.98
N ALA A 19 26.63 1.54 25.87
CA ALA A 19 25.60 0.55 26.11
C ALA A 19 24.83 0.39 24.80
N GLY A 20 25.17 -0.64 24.03
CA GLY A 20 24.41 -1.04 22.86
C GLY A 20 23.02 -1.42 23.34
N GLY A 21 22.00 -0.62 23.02
CA GLY A 21 20.60 -1.05 23.18
C GLY A 21 20.43 -2.36 22.40
N ASN A 22 19.85 -3.38 23.03
CA ASN A 22 19.41 -4.56 22.32
C ASN A 22 18.29 -4.15 21.37
N TYR A 23 18.62 -3.82 20.12
CA TYR A 23 17.63 -3.71 19.07
C TYR A 23 17.29 -5.13 18.64
N ASP A 24 16.05 -5.53 18.87
CA ASP A 24 15.57 -6.79 18.34
C ASP A 24 15.66 -6.77 16.82
N ALA A 25 16.10 -7.87 16.22
CA ALA A 25 16.17 -7.98 14.77
C ALA A 25 14.75 -7.80 14.18
N PRO A 26 14.62 -7.08 13.05
CA PRO A 26 13.32 -6.90 12.41
C PRO A 26 12.62 -8.22 12.13
N THR A 27 11.39 -8.35 12.58
CA THR A 27 10.55 -9.54 12.33
C THR A 27 9.79 -9.32 11.03
N ARG A 28 9.78 -10.34 10.17
CA ARG A 28 9.03 -10.33 8.91
C ARG A 28 7.81 -11.23 9.02
N TYR A 29 6.66 -10.68 8.64
CA TYR A 29 5.39 -11.37 8.57
C TYR A 29 4.95 -11.47 7.12
N GLN A 30 4.66 -12.69 6.66
CA GLN A 30 4.08 -12.92 5.35
C GLN A 30 2.59 -12.58 5.37
N VAL A 31 2.09 -11.86 4.37
CA VAL A 31 0.66 -11.65 4.19
C VAL A 31 0.01 -12.97 3.79
N ASP A 32 -0.99 -13.40 4.55
CA ASP A 32 -1.84 -14.54 4.20
C ASP A 32 -2.83 -14.09 3.11
N THR A 33 -2.55 -14.48 1.89
CA THR A 33 -3.35 -14.11 0.72
C THR A 33 -4.75 -14.70 0.71
N LYS A 34 -5.02 -15.76 1.52
CA LYS A 34 -6.34 -16.41 1.63
C LYS A 34 -7.24 -15.73 2.65
N SER A 35 -6.65 -15.20 3.72
CA SER A 35 -7.36 -14.51 4.81
C SER A 35 -7.41 -12.99 4.60
N SER A 36 -6.67 -12.48 3.62
CA SER A 36 -6.65 -11.07 3.25
C SER A 36 -7.60 -10.80 2.09
N THR A 37 -8.16 -9.59 2.06
CA THR A 37 -9.10 -9.16 1.01
C THR A 37 -8.74 -7.79 0.49
N VAL A 38 -8.93 -7.58 -0.81
CA VAL A 38 -8.87 -6.28 -1.46
C VAL A 38 -10.13 -6.12 -2.32
N THR A 39 -10.84 -5.01 -2.12
CA THR A 39 -12.04 -4.65 -2.87
C THR A 39 -11.81 -3.35 -3.63
N TRP A 40 -12.55 -3.15 -4.71
CA TRP A 40 -12.52 -1.92 -5.48
C TRP A 40 -13.94 -1.41 -5.74
N GLU A 41 -14.08 -0.08 -5.82
CA GLU A 41 -15.29 0.58 -6.29
C GLU A 41 -14.91 1.71 -7.25
N GLY A 42 -15.53 1.72 -8.42
CA GLY A 42 -15.43 2.77 -9.44
C GLY A 42 -16.77 3.38 -9.75
N THR A 43 -16.83 4.69 -9.91
CA THR A 43 -18.07 5.43 -10.12
C THR A 43 -18.12 6.11 -11.49
N LYS A 44 -19.31 6.25 -12.03
CA LYS A 44 -19.64 6.95 -13.28
C LYS A 44 -20.90 7.78 -13.09
N VAL A 45 -21.23 8.67 -14.03
CA VAL A 45 -22.44 9.50 -13.94
C VAL A 45 -23.71 8.67 -13.73
N THR A 46 -23.78 7.50 -14.31
CA THR A 46 -24.98 6.65 -14.29
C THR A 46 -24.97 5.55 -13.23
N GLY A 47 -24.01 5.53 -12.32
CA GLY A 47 -23.94 4.53 -11.25
C GLY A 47 -22.51 4.18 -10.84
N ALA A 48 -22.35 3.05 -10.17
CA ALA A 48 -21.09 2.52 -9.70
C ALA A 48 -20.96 1.04 -10.07
N HIS A 49 -19.73 0.54 -10.07
CA HIS A 49 -19.41 -0.88 -10.10
C HIS A 49 -18.41 -1.19 -9.01
N ASN A 50 -18.49 -2.37 -8.46
CA ASN A 50 -17.57 -2.84 -7.42
C ASN A 50 -17.14 -4.29 -7.67
N GLY A 51 -16.06 -4.66 -6.97
CA GLY A 51 -15.54 -6.00 -7.10
C GLY A 51 -14.43 -6.29 -6.11
N ASP A 52 -13.76 -7.39 -6.36
CA ASP A 52 -12.56 -7.79 -5.62
C ASP A 52 -11.38 -8.07 -6.55
N ILE A 53 -10.21 -8.23 -5.94
CA ILE A 53 -8.97 -8.57 -6.64
C ILE A 53 -8.03 -9.28 -5.67
N ALA A 54 -7.29 -10.29 -6.15
CA ALA A 54 -6.45 -11.10 -5.29
C ALA A 54 -5.08 -10.45 -5.01
N ILE A 55 -4.58 -10.71 -3.81
CA ILE A 55 -3.19 -10.46 -3.44
C ILE A 55 -2.35 -11.64 -3.91
N SER A 56 -1.30 -11.40 -4.70
CA SER A 56 -0.35 -12.44 -5.10
C SER A 56 0.75 -12.65 -4.05
N ASN A 57 1.18 -11.58 -3.40
CA ASN A 57 2.23 -11.63 -2.38
C ASN A 57 2.17 -10.40 -1.47
N GLY A 58 2.72 -10.51 -0.26
CA GLY A 58 2.89 -9.36 0.63
C GLY A 58 3.80 -9.68 1.80
N MET A 59 4.53 -8.67 2.24
CA MET A 59 5.47 -8.76 3.36
C MET A 59 5.31 -7.52 4.25
N ILE A 60 5.25 -7.74 5.56
CA ILE A 60 5.25 -6.69 6.57
C ILE A 60 6.47 -6.88 7.46
N THR A 61 7.25 -5.84 7.65
CA THR A 61 8.40 -5.82 8.55
C THR A 61 8.06 -5.03 9.79
N VAL A 62 8.34 -5.60 10.95
CA VAL A 62 8.11 -4.99 12.25
C VAL A 62 9.45 -4.83 12.97
N SER A 63 9.72 -3.63 13.45
CA SER A 63 10.89 -3.28 14.25
C SER A 63 10.40 -2.57 15.51
N ASP A 64 10.90 -2.97 16.66
CA ASP A 64 10.53 -2.38 17.96
C ASP A 64 8.99 -2.32 18.21
N GLY A 65 8.27 -3.38 17.76
CA GLY A 65 6.82 -3.50 17.91
C GLY A 65 6.00 -2.62 16.95
N LEU A 66 6.62 -1.91 16.01
CA LEU A 66 5.96 -1.06 15.01
C LEU A 66 6.23 -1.55 13.59
N ILE A 67 5.26 -1.37 12.71
CA ILE A 67 5.45 -1.65 11.27
C ILE A 67 6.43 -0.61 10.72
N SER A 68 7.58 -1.09 10.25
CA SER A 68 8.65 -0.27 9.67
C SER A 68 8.69 -0.32 8.14
N ALA A 69 8.16 -1.39 7.52
CA ALA A 69 8.01 -1.51 6.08
C ALA A 69 6.84 -2.44 5.76
N ALA A 70 6.20 -2.23 4.63
CA ALA A 70 5.24 -3.16 4.06
C ALA A 70 5.27 -3.08 2.53
N THR A 71 5.12 -4.22 1.88
CA THR A 71 4.93 -4.33 0.43
C THR A 71 3.79 -5.30 0.17
N VAL A 72 2.86 -4.94 -0.72
CA VAL A 72 1.75 -5.79 -1.15
C VAL A 72 1.71 -5.79 -2.67
N ILE A 73 1.62 -6.97 -3.27
CA ILE A 73 1.54 -7.17 -4.72
C ILE A 73 0.16 -7.75 -5.04
N ILE A 74 -0.53 -7.07 -5.92
CA ILE A 74 -1.87 -7.43 -6.41
C ILE A 74 -1.72 -8.16 -7.73
N ASP A 75 -2.48 -9.23 -7.91
CA ASP A 75 -2.60 -9.94 -9.19
C ASP A 75 -3.73 -9.30 -10.02
N MET A 76 -3.37 -8.43 -10.97
CA MET A 76 -4.33 -7.73 -11.82
C MET A 76 -5.11 -8.66 -12.75
N THR A 77 -4.63 -9.89 -12.97
CA THR A 77 -5.32 -10.89 -13.79
C THR A 77 -6.58 -11.46 -13.10
N THR A 78 -6.73 -11.20 -11.80
CA THR A 78 -7.84 -11.69 -10.98
C THR A 78 -8.92 -10.64 -10.74
N ILE A 79 -8.87 -9.49 -11.45
CA ILE A 79 -9.91 -8.46 -11.33
C ILE A 79 -11.28 -9.06 -11.60
N ASN A 80 -12.23 -8.85 -10.69
CA ASN A 80 -13.50 -9.55 -10.67
C ASN A 80 -14.61 -8.62 -10.22
N THR A 81 -15.61 -8.42 -11.08
CA THR A 81 -16.81 -7.61 -10.80
C THR A 81 -17.80 -8.43 -9.97
N LEU A 82 -18.39 -7.85 -8.93
CA LEU A 82 -19.31 -8.52 -8.02
C LEU A 82 -20.77 -8.06 -8.14
N ASP A 83 -21.01 -6.89 -8.70
CA ASP A 83 -22.37 -6.30 -8.86
C ASP A 83 -23.04 -6.61 -10.21
N LEU A 84 -22.40 -7.40 -11.06
CA LEU A 84 -22.92 -7.84 -12.36
C LEU A 84 -22.80 -9.35 -12.54
N ASP A 85 -23.64 -9.91 -13.40
CA ASP A 85 -23.66 -11.33 -13.76
C ASP A 85 -23.58 -11.55 -15.28
N GLY A 86 -23.18 -12.77 -15.69
CA GLY A 86 -23.17 -13.24 -17.07
C GLY A 86 -22.39 -12.34 -18.01
N GLY A 87 -22.91 -12.12 -19.22
CA GLY A 87 -22.22 -11.36 -20.26
C GLY A 87 -21.91 -9.89 -19.89
N ALA A 88 -22.69 -9.27 -18.99
CA ALA A 88 -22.41 -7.91 -18.53
C ALA A 88 -21.16 -7.88 -17.66
N LYS A 89 -21.01 -8.85 -16.75
CA LYS A 89 -19.80 -9.04 -15.94
C LYS A 89 -18.58 -9.30 -16.82
N GLU A 90 -18.66 -10.28 -17.71
CA GLU A 90 -17.56 -10.64 -18.62
C GLU A 90 -17.11 -9.44 -19.46
N SER A 91 -18.06 -8.62 -19.94
CA SER A 91 -17.76 -7.41 -20.69
C SER A 91 -17.04 -6.36 -19.86
N LEU A 92 -17.43 -6.15 -18.59
CA LEU A 92 -16.76 -5.21 -17.71
C LEU A 92 -15.37 -5.69 -17.29
N ASP A 93 -15.23 -6.95 -16.86
CA ASP A 93 -13.96 -7.55 -16.48
C ASP A 93 -12.95 -7.51 -17.65
N GLY A 94 -13.41 -7.86 -18.86
CA GLY A 94 -12.61 -7.76 -20.07
C GLY A 94 -12.20 -6.33 -20.41
N HIS A 95 -13.09 -5.35 -20.20
CA HIS A 95 -12.78 -3.95 -20.44
C HIS A 95 -11.78 -3.41 -19.40
N LEU A 96 -11.96 -3.72 -18.11
CA LEU A 96 -11.01 -3.33 -17.05
C LEU A 96 -9.62 -3.91 -17.30
N SER A 97 -9.54 -5.13 -17.86
CA SER A 97 -8.27 -5.79 -18.18
C SER A 97 -7.60 -5.27 -19.45
N SER A 98 -8.34 -4.61 -20.35
CA SER A 98 -7.86 -4.15 -21.65
C SER A 98 -6.86 -2.99 -21.55
N ASP A 99 -6.15 -2.72 -22.66
CA ASP A 99 -5.18 -1.61 -22.76
C ASP A 99 -5.82 -0.24 -22.57
N ASP A 100 -7.12 -0.10 -22.90
CA ASP A 100 -7.88 1.14 -22.67
C ASP A 100 -8.03 1.46 -21.18
N PHE A 101 -7.86 0.44 -20.30
CA PHE A 101 -7.99 0.60 -18.85
C PHE A 101 -6.69 0.23 -18.14
N PHE A 102 -6.57 -0.94 -17.55
CA PHE A 102 -5.39 -1.31 -16.76
C PHE A 102 -4.27 -1.99 -17.58
N GLY A 103 -4.55 -2.49 -18.79
CA GLY A 103 -3.58 -3.13 -19.66
C GLY A 103 -2.93 -4.35 -19.03
N VAL A 104 -3.75 -5.25 -18.48
CA VAL A 104 -3.33 -6.36 -17.62
C VAL A 104 -2.35 -7.32 -18.30
N GLU A 105 -2.45 -7.50 -19.62
CA GLU A 105 -1.50 -8.32 -20.38
C GLU A 105 -0.06 -7.77 -20.27
N THR A 106 0.10 -6.45 -20.31
CA THR A 106 1.40 -5.78 -20.19
C THR A 106 1.78 -5.54 -18.74
N TYR A 107 0.79 -5.27 -17.88
CA TYR A 107 0.98 -4.90 -16.47
C TYR A 107 0.18 -5.85 -15.57
N PRO A 108 0.60 -7.12 -15.43
CA PRO A 108 -0.15 -8.14 -14.70
C PRO A 108 -0.18 -7.93 -13.19
N THR A 109 0.57 -6.96 -12.67
CA THR A 109 0.62 -6.69 -11.23
C THR A 109 0.49 -5.20 -10.95
N ALA A 110 -0.15 -4.88 -9.80
CA ALA A 110 -0.04 -3.59 -9.14
C ALA A 110 0.66 -3.78 -7.79
N GLN A 111 1.25 -2.71 -7.25
CA GLN A 111 2.05 -2.77 -6.02
C GLN A 111 1.75 -1.60 -5.11
N PHE A 112 1.70 -1.88 -3.81
CA PHE A 112 1.80 -0.89 -2.74
C PHE A 112 3.11 -1.08 -1.98
N GLU A 113 3.80 0.04 -1.66
CA GLU A 113 5.00 0.09 -0.82
C GLU A 113 4.81 1.16 0.26
N LEU A 114 4.88 0.77 1.51
CA LEU A 114 4.79 1.69 2.65
C LEU A 114 6.07 2.53 2.76
N LEU A 115 5.91 3.85 2.80
CA LEU A 115 7.00 4.79 3.04
C LEU A 115 7.02 5.25 4.50
N LYS A 116 5.84 5.49 5.08
CA LYS A 116 5.72 6.06 6.42
C LYS A 116 4.41 5.64 7.08
N LEU A 117 4.49 5.35 8.37
CA LEU A 117 3.34 5.06 9.23
C LEU A 117 3.40 5.97 10.45
N ASN A 118 2.45 6.92 10.56
CA ASN A 118 2.39 7.86 11.68
C ASN A 118 1.20 7.55 12.57
N PRO A 119 1.35 7.60 13.90
CA PRO A 119 0.20 7.51 14.79
C PRO A 119 -0.87 8.56 14.47
N LEU A 120 -2.13 8.14 14.45
CA LEU A 120 -3.30 8.97 14.23
C LEU A 120 -4.21 8.88 15.46
N ARG A 121 -4.62 10.02 16.01
CA ARG A 121 -5.57 10.09 17.13
C ARG A 121 -6.94 10.47 16.60
N GLY A 122 -7.98 9.73 17.01
CA GLY A 122 -9.37 10.05 16.65
C GLY A 122 -9.69 9.83 15.16
N GLY A 123 -9.02 8.89 14.52
CA GLY A 123 -9.33 8.52 13.13
C GLY A 123 -10.71 7.87 13.00
N GLU A 124 -11.38 8.13 11.88
CA GLU A 124 -12.64 7.49 11.54
C GLU A 124 -12.49 5.97 11.40
N ASN A 125 -13.58 5.23 11.60
CA ASN A 125 -13.62 3.75 11.48
C ASN A 125 -12.58 3.02 12.34
N GLY A 126 -12.10 3.65 13.43
CA GLY A 126 -11.12 3.09 14.34
C GLY A 126 -9.68 3.14 13.81
N ALA A 127 -9.41 3.94 12.78
CA ALA A 127 -8.06 4.17 12.28
C ALA A 127 -7.18 4.75 13.41
N ASN A 128 -6.00 4.15 13.59
CA ASN A 128 -5.04 4.53 14.63
C ASN A 128 -3.68 4.96 14.05
N PHE A 129 -3.52 4.84 12.73
CA PHE A 129 -2.36 5.34 11.99
C PHE A 129 -2.79 6.03 10.69
N SER A 130 -1.91 6.93 10.21
CA SER A 130 -1.92 7.47 8.85
C SER A 130 -0.76 6.84 8.10
N ALA A 131 -1.06 6.08 7.04
CA ALA A 131 -0.09 5.46 6.17
C ALA A 131 0.19 6.35 4.97
N THR A 132 1.46 6.58 4.65
CA THR A 132 1.90 7.17 3.38
C THR A 132 2.67 6.11 2.62
N GLY A 133 2.32 5.90 1.37
CA GLY A 133 2.95 4.87 0.53
C GLY A 133 2.90 5.20 -0.94
N LYS A 134 3.63 4.41 -1.71
CA LYS A 134 3.63 4.43 -3.18
C LYS A 134 2.71 3.36 -3.70
N VAL A 135 1.82 3.74 -4.60
CA VAL A 135 1.00 2.82 -5.40
C VAL A 135 1.52 2.83 -6.83
N THR A 136 1.80 1.65 -7.36
CA THR A 136 2.20 1.48 -8.77
C THR A 136 1.14 0.70 -9.51
N ILE A 137 0.53 1.30 -10.53
CA ILE A 137 -0.48 0.70 -11.42
C ILE A 137 -0.09 1.05 -12.85
N LYS A 138 -0.22 0.11 -13.78
CA LYS A 138 0.08 0.33 -15.21
C LYS A 138 1.46 0.96 -15.44
N GLY A 139 2.46 0.55 -14.65
CA GLY A 139 3.84 1.04 -14.73
C GLY A 139 4.04 2.50 -14.26
N ARG A 140 3.03 3.14 -13.67
CA ARG A 140 3.11 4.49 -13.11
C ARG A 140 2.93 4.46 -11.61
N THR A 141 3.68 5.32 -10.92
CA THR A 141 3.69 5.38 -9.45
C THR A 141 3.18 6.72 -8.98
N ASP A 142 2.28 6.70 -8.00
CA ASP A 142 1.79 7.87 -7.27
C ASP A 142 1.95 7.67 -5.75
N GLU A 143 2.09 8.76 -5.01
CA GLU A 143 2.20 8.74 -3.56
C GLU A 143 0.85 9.10 -2.94
N VAL A 144 0.39 8.24 -2.02
CA VAL A 144 -0.91 8.38 -1.38
C VAL A 144 -0.78 8.35 0.13
N THR A 145 -1.67 9.08 0.81
CA THR A 145 -1.77 9.08 2.28
C THR A 145 -3.21 8.80 2.68
N PHE A 146 -3.40 7.82 3.55
CA PHE A 146 -4.73 7.36 3.97
C PHE A 146 -4.72 6.84 5.42
N PRO A 147 -5.88 6.88 6.11
CA PRO A 147 -6.02 6.33 7.45
C PRO A 147 -6.06 4.81 7.41
N VAL A 148 -5.43 4.15 8.40
CA VAL A 148 -5.44 2.70 8.56
C VAL A 148 -5.65 2.32 10.02
N LYS A 149 -6.35 1.22 10.24
CA LYS A 149 -6.39 0.53 11.51
C LYS A 149 -5.34 -0.58 11.51
N VAL A 150 -4.45 -0.55 12.50
CA VAL A 150 -3.41 -1.57 12.71
C VAL A 150 -3.66 -2.21 14.06
N ASP A 151 -3.87 -3.52 14.05
CA ASP A 151 -3.96 -4.37 15.26
C ASP A 151 -2.77 -5.33 15.24
N MET A 152 -1.85 -5.16 16.20
CA MET A 152 -0.67 -6.02 16.38
C MET A 152 -0.98 -7.12 17.39
N SER A 153 -0.41 -8.31 17.17
CA SER A 153 -0.44 -9.45 18.08
C SER A 153 0.93 -10.14 18.13
N ASP A 154 1.14 -11.04 19.11
CA ASP A 154 2.42 -11.77 19.26
C ASP A 154 2.79 -12.63 18.05
N GLY A 155 1.80 -13.02 17.24
CA GLY A 155 1.99 -13.88 16.06
C GLY A 155 1.88 -13.17 14.72
N GLY A 156 1.52 -11.87 14.67
CA GLY A 156 1.27 -11.18 13.41
C GLY A 156 0.62 -9.82 13.53
N ALA A 157 0.05 -9.37 12.42
CA ALA A 157 -0.64 -8.09 12.32
C ALA A 157 -1.93 -8.22 11.49
N SER A 158 -2.94 -7.43 11.83
CA SER A 158 -4.10 -7.18 10.97
C SER A 158 -4.14 -5.70 10.65
N ILE A 159 -4.21 -5.38 9.35
CA ILE A 159 -4.26 -4.00 8.86
C ILE A 159 -5.49 -3.85 7.98
N SER A 160 -6.29 -2.83 8.21
CA SER A 160 -7.46 -2.54 7.38
C SER A 160 -7.62 -1.05 7.16
N GLY A 161 -8.24 -0.69 6.04
CA GLY A 161 -8.48 0.69 5.66
C GLY A 161 -9.07 0.83 4.28
N GLU A 162 -9.24 2.07 3.89
CA GLU A 162 -9.66 2.47 2.55
C GLU A 162 -8.72 3.55 2.03
N MET A 163 -8.41 3.50 0.74
CA MET A 163 -7.69 4.56 0.03
C MET A 163 -8.46 4.96 -1.22
N VAL A 164 -8.45 6.26 -1.51
CA VAL A 164 -9.00 6.81 -2.76
C VAL A 164 -7.84 7.13 -3.67
N LEU A 165 -7.91 6.66 -4.90
CA LEU A 165 -6.89 6.83 -5.93
C LEU A 165 -7.48 7.55 -7.15
N ASP A 166 -6.74 8.51 -7.72
CA ASP A 166 -7.06 9.12 -9.01
C ASP A 166 -6.45 8.28 -10.15
N ARG A 167 -7.28 7.57 -10.90
CA ARG A 167 -6.84 6.70 -12.00
C ARG A 167 -6.10 7.47 -13.11
N SER A 168 -6.30 8.78 -13.24
CA SER A 168 -5.62 9.59 -14.24
C SER A 168 -4.11 9.73 -13.97
N GLN A 169 -3.66 9.58 -12.71
CA GLN A 169 -2.25 9.55 -12.33
C GLN A 169 -1.55 8.30 -12.88
N PHE A 170 -2.30 7.23 -13.10
CA PHE A 170 -1.81 5.96 -13.66
C PHE A 170 -2.04 5.81 -15.17
N ASP A 171 -2.38 6.92 -15.86
CA ASP A 171 -2.64 6.93 -17.32
C ASP A 171 -3.80 6.02 -17.74
N VAL A 172 -4.78 5.81 -16.86
CA VAL A 172 -6.05 5.16 -17.17
C VAL A 172 -7.00 6.20 -17.72
N ARG A 173 -7.04 6.33 -19.06
CA ARG A 173 -7.62 7.49 -19.75
C ARG A 173 -9.09 7.35 -20.09
N PHE A 174 -9.58 6.12 -20.27
CA PHE A 174 -10.90 5.85 -20.84
C PHE A 174 -11.99 6.66 -20.16
N ARG A 175 -12.67 7.53 -20.94
CA ARG A 175 -13.78 8.40 -20.52
C ARG A 175 -13.48 9.25 -19.27
N SER A 176 -12.25 9.65 -19.06
CA SER A 176 -11.83 10.52 -17.96
C SER A 176 -11.87 11.98 -18.37
N LYS A 177 -12.46 12.83 -17.52
CA LYS A 177 -12.46 14.29 -17.72
C LYS A 177 -11.05 14.93 -17.72
N SER A 178 -10.04 14.23 -17.27
CA SER A 178 -8.65 14.68 -17.31
C SER A 178 -8.06 14.60 -18.72
N PHE A 179 -8.67 13.83 -19.63
CA PHE A 179 -8.16 13.59 -20.97
C PHE A 179 -9.19 13.94 -22.06
N PHE A 180 -10.47 14.05 -21.73
CA PHE A 180 -11.55 14.32 -22.68
C PHE A 180 -12.45 15.43 -22.15
N ASP A 181 -13.13 16.17 -23.06
CA ASP A 181 -14.10 17.17 -22.67
C ASP A 181 -15.30 16.51 -21.94
N ALA A 182 -15.56 16.98 -20.73
CA ALA A 182 -16.64 16.43 -19.90
C ALA A 182 -18.04 16.61 -20.53
N LYS A 183 -18.24 17.68 -21.34
CA LYS A 183 -19.50 17.91 -22.04
C LYS A 183 -19.72 16.90 -23.18
N GLU A 184 -18.63 16.55 -23.88
CA GLU A 184 -18.68 15.53 -24.92
C GLU A 184 -18.90 14.12 -24.36
N LEU A 185 -18.36 13.86 -23.17
CA LEU A 185 -18.57 12.57 -22.49
C LEU A 185 -20.01 12.40 -21.99
N GLY A 186 -20.63 13.47 -21.47
CA GLY A 186 -21.98 13.42 -20.94
C GLY A 186 -22.16 12.25 -19.92
N ASP A 187 -23.20 11.45 -20.11
CA ASP A 187 -23.51 10.29 -19.24
C ASP A 187 -22.49 9.15 -19.34
N LYS A 188 -21.55 9.21 -20.29
CA LYS A 188 -20.48 8.22 -20.45
C LYS A 188 -19.28 8.49 -19.58
N LEU A 189 -19.24 9.64 -18.90
CA LEU A 189 -18.11 10.03 -18.05
C LEU A 189 -17.95 9.04 -16.88
N ILE A 190 -16.71 8.58 -16.69
CA ILE A 190 -16.28 7.77 -15.55
C ILE A 190 -15.43 8.68 -14.67
N TYR A 191 -15.77 8.78 -13.39
CA TYR A 191 -15.00 9.59 -12.44
C TYR A 191 -13.57 9.07 -12.31
N ASN A 192 -12.66 9.97 -11.97
CA ASN A 192 -11.25 9.61 -11.83
C ASN A 192 -11.00 8.85 -10.54
N ASP A 193 -11.67 9.27 -9.48
CA ASP A 193 -11.50 8.67 -8.17
C ASP A 193 -12.12 7.28 -8.13
N PHE A 194 -11.37 6.33 -7.60
CA PHE A 194 -11.85 5.01 -7.24
C PHE A 194 -11.35 4.63 -5.86
N THR A 195 -12.13 3.84 -5.16
CA THR A 195 -11.85 3.43 -3.78
C THR A 195 -11.30 2.01 -3.75
N ILE A 196 -10.25 1.81 -2.97
CA ILE A 196 -9.70 0.50 -2.64
C ILE A 196 -9.91 0.26 -1.16
N GLY A 197 -10.78 -0.70 -0.81
CA GLY A 197 -10.92 -1.23 0.54
C GLY A 197 -10.00 -2.43 0.73
N PHE A 198 -9.41 -2.59 1.91
CA PHE A 198 -8.55 -3.75 2.17
C PHE A 198 -8.58 -4.21 3.62
N LYS A 199 -8.36 -5.50 3.79
CA LYS A 199 -8.03 -6.13 5.07
C LYS A 199 -6.88 -7.10 4.84
N LEU A 200 -5.73 -6.81 5.44
CA LEU A 200 -4.54 -7.64 5.40
C LEU A 200 -4.39 -8.39 6.72
N VAL A 201 -4.08 -9.67 6.64
CA VAL A 201 -3.71 -10.52 7.77
C VAL A 201 -2.31 -11.03 7.48
N ALA A 202 -1.38 -10.81 8.39
CA ALA A 202 0.00 -11.24 8.23
C ALA A 202 0.49 -11.98 9.46
N GLY A 203 1.26 -13.03 9.26
CA GLY A 203 1.79 -13.89 10.32
C GLY A 203 3.15 -14.51 9.94
N LYS A 204 3.73 -15.26 10.90
CA LYS A 204 4.97 -16.01 10.72
C LYS A 204 4.76 -17.23 9.86
#